data_325bd7082c82e512a40bb1a1f18fb584
#
_entry.id   325bd7082c82e512a40bb1a1f18fb584
#
_cell.length_a   1.000
_cell.length_b   1.000
_cell.length_c   1.000
_cell.angle_alpha   90.00
_cell.angle_beta   90.00
_cell.angle_gamma   90.00
#
_symmetry.space_group_name_H-M   'P 1'
#
loop_
_entity.id
_entity.type
_entity.pdbx_description
1 polymer ?
#
loop_
_entity_poly.entity_id
_entity_poly.type
_entity_poly.pdbx_seq_one_letter_code
_entity_poly.pdbx_strand_id
1 'polypeptide(L)'
;MTQENTKQFGKFAIVGLTSLAVDYALLMFLVEACEADLFFSTTVSFIVSVIINYVLSMKYVFDHREGMSRKREFTIFAILSAVGLGLNDLYMFVGVTMLNIGYQAMKLISTFLVTWYNFFSRKKFLSNNQ
;
A
#
# COMPACT_ATOMS: atom_id res chain seq x y z
N MET A 1 3.25 22.00 1.06
CA MET A 1 2.58 21.01 1.92
C MET A 1 2.40 21.58 3.31
N THR A 2 1.18 21.53 3.84
CA THR A 2 0.90 22.08 5.16
C THR A 2 1.46 21.14 6.25
N GLN A 3 1.54 21.67 7.50
CA GLN A 3 1.96 20.85 8.63
C GLN A 3 1.03 19.64 8.82
N GLU A 4 -0.26 19.83 8.63
CA GLU A 4 -1.23 18.74 8.75
C GLU A 4 -0.96 17.66 7.71
N ASN A 5 -0.66 18.05 6.47
CA ASN A 5 -0.35 17.10 5.42
C ASN A 5 0.95 16.35 5.72
N THR A 6 1.93 17.04 6.30
CA THR A 6 3.20 16.41 6.66
C THR A 6 2.99 15.37 7.76
N LYS A 7 2.21 15.72 8.80
CA LYS A 7 1.89 14.76 9.86
C LYS A 7 1.08 13.58 9.34
N GLN A 8 0.12 13.86 8.47
CA GLN A 8 -0.71 12.82 7.87
C GLN A 8 0.14 11.85 7.05
N PHE A 9 1.07 12.39 6.26
CA PHE A 9 1.97 11.56 5.47
C PHE A 9 2.88 10.71 6.36
N GLY A 10 3.37 11.28 7.47
CA GLY A 10 4.18 10.52 8.42
C GLY A 10 3.43 9.34 9.00
N LYS A 11 2.18 9.56 9.41
CA LYS A 11 1.33 8.48 9.91
C LYS A 11 1.07 7.43 8.82
N PHE A 12 0.83 7.89 7.60
CA PHE A 12 0.62 6.99 6.46
C PHE A 12 1.84 6.11 6.22
N ALA A 13 3.04 6.69 6.30
CA ALA A 13 4.27 5.94 6.11
C ALA A 13 4.45 4.87 7.19
N ILE A 14 4.13 5.20 8.45
CA ILE A 14 4.21 4.23 9.55
C ILE A 14 3.22 3.10 9.33
N VAL A 15 2.00 3.41 8.93
CA VAL A 15 0.99 2.39 8.63
C VAL A 15 1.46 1.49 7.48
N GLY A 16 2.03 2.10 6.44
CA GLY A 16 2.55 1.35 5.31
C GLY A 16 3.66 0.39 5.69
N LEU A 17 4.60 0.87 6.52
CA LEU A 17 5.69 0.03 6.99
C LEU A 17 5.18 -1.11 7.87
N THR A 18 4.19 -0.82 8.73
CA THR A 18 3.58 -1.85 9.58
C THR A 18 2.90 -2.91 8.72
N SER A 19 2.15 -2.50 7.71
CA SER A 19 1.46 -3.43 6.80
C SER A 19 2.46 -4.28 6.03
N LEU A 20 3.55 -3.67 5.57
CA LEU A 20 4.60 -4.39 4.85
C LEU A 20 5.27 -5.42 5.75
N ALA A 21 5.54 -5.06 7.01
CA ALA A 21 6.14 -5.97 7.97
C ALA A 21 5.22 -7.17 8.23
N VAL A 22 3.92 -6.93 8.35
CA VAL A 22 2.93 -8.01 8.54
C VAL A 22 2.88 -8.90 7.32
N ASP A 23 2.84 -8.31 6.11
CA ASP A 23 2.82 -9.06 4.87
C ASP A 23 4.04 -9.98 4.79
N TYR A 24 5.21 -9.43 5.02
CA TYR A 24 6.46 -10.20 4.95
C TYR A 24 6.50 -11.30 5.99
N ALA A 25 6.15 -10.96 7.24
CA ALA A 25 6.17 -11.94 8.34
C ALA A 25 5.18 -13.08 8.07
N LEU A 26 3.99 -12.76 7.59
CA LEU A 26 2.99 -13.77 7.31
C LEU A 26 3.39 -14.64 6.13
N LEU A 27 3.98 -14.03 5.10
CA LEU A 27 4.50 -14.78 3.95
C LEU A 27 5.55 -15.78 4.38
N MET A 28 6.52 -15.34 5.19
CA MET A 28 7.57 -16.22 5.70
C MET A 28 6.98 -17.35 6.54
N PHE A 29 6.02 -17.03 7.41
CA PHE A 29 5.39 -18.01 8.25
C PHE A 29 4.68 -19.08 7.41
N LEU A 30 3.90 -18.66 6.41
CA LEU A 30 3.15 -19.60 5.59
C LEU A 30 4.06 -20.49 4.74
N VAL A 31 5.11 -19.91 4.17
CA VAL A 31 6.01 -20.67 3.31
C VAL A 31 6.89 -21.60 4.14
N GLU A 32 7.49 -21.11 5.21
CA GLU A 32 8.50 -21.87 5.95
C GLU A 32 7.91 -22.76 7.04
N ALA A 33 6.93 -22.26 7.80
CA ALA A 33 6.39 -23.01 8.92
C ALA A 33 5.24 -23.93 8.51
N CYS A 34 4.39 -23.47 7.58
CA CYS A 34 3.22 -24.24 7.14
C CYS A 34 3.47 -24.98 5.83
N GLU A 35 4.61 -24.74 5.19
CA GLU A 35 4.98 -25.33 3.91
C GLU A 35 3.91 -25.11 2.83
N ALA A 36 3.24 -23.95 2.91
CA ALA A 36 2.19 -23.62 1.96
C ALA A 36 2.80 -23.21 0.62
N ASP A 37 2.01 -23.36 -0.44
CA ASP A 37 2.41 -22.94 -1.78
C ASP A 37 2.77 -21.47 -1.80
N LEU A 38 3.83 -21.12 -2.52
CA LEU A 38 4.30 -19.73 -2.57
C LEU A 38 3.22 -18.78 -3.10
N PHE A 39 2.54 -19.16 -4.18
CA PHE A 39 1.49 -18.31 -4.76
C PHE A 39 0.34 -18.11 -3.78
N PHE A 40 -0.11 -19.20 -3.14
CA PHE A 40 -1.16 -19.13 -2.12
C PHE A 40 -0.73 -18.23 -0.96
N SER A 41 0.49 -18.41 -0.48
CA SER A 41 1.02 -17.65 0.64
C SER A 41 1.13 -16.16 0.30
N THR A 42 1.58 -15.84 -0.90
CA THR A 42 1.69 -14.46 -1.35
C THR A 42 0.31 -13.80 -1.41
N THR A 43 -0.68 -14.51 -1.93
CA THR A 43 -2.04 -13.98 -2.03
C THR A 43 -2.65 -13.73 -0.66
N VAL A 44 -2.54 -14.70 0.25
CA VAL A 44 -3.09 -14.57 1.60
C VAL A 44 -2.40 -13.44 2.35
N SER A 45 -1.08 -13.37 2.28
CA SER A 45 -0.31 -12.32 2.95
C SER A 45 -0.70 -10.95 2.44
N PHE A 46 -0.86 -10.80 1.13
CA PHE A 46 -1.25 -9.54 0.53
C PHE A 46 -2.64 -9.12 0.99
N ILE A 47 -3.61 -10.04 0.98
CA ILE A 47 -4.98 -9.74 1.39
C ILE A 47 -5.01 -9.29 2.85
N VAL A 48 -4.33 -10.02 3.75
CA VAL A 48 -4.27 -9.66 5.16
C VAL A 48 -3.62 -8.31 5.34
N SER A 49 -2.53 -8.06 4.63
CA SER A 49 -1.80 -6.78 4.67
C SER A 49 -2.69 -5.62 4.24
N VAL A 50 -3.47 -5.81 3.16
CA VAL A 50 -4.38 -4.77 2.67
C VAL A 50 -5.46 -4.47 3.71
N ILE A 51 -6.02 -5.50 4.35
CA ILE A 51 -7.04 -5.31 5.37
C ILE A 51 -6.47 -4.52 6.55
N ILE A 52 -5.28 -4.90 7.03
CA ILE A 52 -4.62 -4.20 8.13
C ILE A 52 -4.31 -2.76 7.75
N ASN A 53 -3.78 -2.55 6.56
CA ASN A 53 -3.48 -1.21 6.06
C ASN A 53 -4.76 -0.37 6.00
N TYR A 54 -5.85 -0.96 5.51
CA TYR A 54 -7.13 -0.27 5.44
C TYR A 54 -7.61 0.17 6.83
N VAL A 55 -7.64 -0.76 7.78
CA VAL A 55 -8.13 -0.46 9.13
C VAL A 55 -7.28 0.65 9.78
N LEU A 56 -5.96 0.49 9.71
CA LEU A 56 -5.06 1.47 10.34
C LEU A 56 -5.11 2.82 9.63
N SER A 57 -5.19 2.82 8.31
CA SER A 57 -5.24 4.07 7.55
C SER A 57 -6.49 4.86 7.85
N MET A 58 -7.64 4.19 7.88
CA MET A 58 -8.90 4.89 8.12
C MET A 58 -9.10 5.25 9.59
N LYS A 59 -8.36 4.61 10.49
CA LYS A 59 -8.44 4.93 11.91
C LYS A 59 -7.48 6.05 12.30
N TYR A 60 -6.28 6.05 11.74
CA TYR A 60 -5.21 6.94 12.21
C TYR A 60 -4.76 7.98 11.19
N VAL A 61 -4.95 7.73 9.91
CA VAL A 61 -4.38 8.60 8.86
C VAL A 61 -5.45 9.47 8.21
N PHE A 62 -6.57 8.87 7.82
CA PHE A 62 -7.61 9.55 7.05
C PHE A 62 -8.92 9.59 7.80
N ASP A 63 -9.67 10.69 7.64
CA ASP A 63 -11.00 10.81 8.20
C ASP A 63 -12.00 10.11 7.27
N HIS A 64 -12.85 9.28 7.87
CA HIS A 64 -13.89 8.59 7.11
C HIS A 64 -14.82 9.59 6.44
N ARG A 65 -15.08 9.40 5.15
CA ARG A 65 -15.97 10.29 4.41
C ARG A 65 -17.42 9.99 4.81
N GLU A 66 -18.15 11.05 5.19
CA GLU A 66 -19.55 10.90 5.57
C GLU A 66 -20.38 10.45 4.38
N GLY A 67 -21.37 9.59 4.64
CA GLY A 67 -22.23 9.06 3.61
C GLY A 67 -21.69 7.88 2.85
N MET A 68 -20.44 7.52 3.09
CA MET A 68 -19.82 6.36 2.44
C MET A 68 -19.89 5.14 3.36
N SER A 69 -20.46 4.04 2.87
CA SER A 69 -20.53 2.81 3.65
C SER A 69 -19.12 2.20 3.78
N ARG A 70 -18.91 1.44 4.85
CA ARG A 70 -17.63 0.77 5.06
C ARG A 70 -17.31 -0.22 3.94
N LYS A 71 -18.32 -0.87 3.39
CA LYS A 71 -18.13 -1.80 2.28
C LYS A 71 -17.60 -1.06 1.05
N ARG A 72 -18.21 0.08 0.72
CA ARG A 72 -17.78 0.90 -0.41
C ARG A 72 -16.37 1.45 -0.17
N GLU A 73 -16.11 1.92 1.04
CA GLU A 73 -14.80 2.45 1.42
C GLU A 73 -13.71 1.40 1.23
N PHE A 74 -13.94 0.18 1.73
CA PHE A 74 -12.97 -0.89 1.59
C PHE A 74 -12.76 -1.27 0.13
N THR A 75 -13.84 -1.32 -0.66
CA THR A 75 -13.75 -1.65 -2.07
C THR A 75 -12.87 -0.65 -2.81
N ILE A 76 -13.10 0.65 -2.56
CA ILE A 76 -12.28 1.70 -3.18
C ILE A 76 -10.83 1.57 -2.73
N PHE A 77 -10.60 1.33 -1.44
CA PHE A 77 -9.25 1.16 -0.90
C PHE A 77 -8.52 0.01 -1.59
N ALA A 78 -9.21 -1.13 -1.75
CA ALA A 78 -8.61 -2.30 -2.37
C ALA A 78 -8.27 -2.05 -3.84
N ILE A 79 -9.16 -1.37 -4.56
CA ILE A 79 -8.92 -1.03 -5.97
C ILE A 79 -7.73 -0.10 -6.10
N LEU A 80 -7.66 0.94 -5.26
CA LEU A 80 -6.54 1.88 -5.29
C LEU A 80 -5.22 1.17 -4.96
N SER A 81 -5.25 0.23 -4.03
CA SER A 81 -4.06 -0.54 -3.68
C SER A 81 -3.61 -1.44 -4.82
N ALA A 82 -4.55 -2.07 -5.52
CA ALA A 82 -4.23 -2.91 -6.66
C ALA A 82 -3.62 -2.09 -7.80
N VAL A 83 -4.15 -0.90 -8.05
CA VAL A 83 -3.58 0.00 -9.06
C VAL A 83 -2.17 0.42 -8.66
N GLY A 84 -1.95 0.70 -7.37
CA GLY A 84 -0.63 1.04 -6.86
C GLY A 84 0.38 -0.07 -7.10
N LEU A 85 -0.04 -1.33 -6.89
CA LEU A 85 0.82 -2.47 -7.15
C LEU A 85 1.18 -2.57 -8.64
N GLY A 86 0.19 -2.38 -9.51
CA GLY A 86 0.43 -2.37 -10.95
C GLY A 86 1.38 -1.26 -11.37
N LEU A 87 1.25 -0.08 -10.77
CA LEU A 87 2.17 1.03 -11.05
C LEU A 87 3.58 0.69 -10.60
N ASN A 88 3.74 0.04 -9.46
CA ASN A 88 5.06 -0.39 -9.00
C ASN A 88 5.71 -1.31 -10.03
N ASP A 89 4.96 -2.30 -10.50
CA ASP A 89 5.48 -3.24 -11.49
C ASP A 89 5.83 -2.53 -12.78
N LEU A 90 5.00 -1.58 -13.21
CA LEU A 90 5.25 -0.80 -14.42
C LEU A 90 6.53 0.04 -14.30
N TYR A 91 6.69 0.74 -13.17
CA TYR A 91 7.89 1.55 -12.93
C TYR A 91 9.14 0.68 -12.92
N MET A 92 9.08 -0.49 -12.31
CA MET A 92 10.22 -1.41 -12.28
C MET A 92 10.57 -1.88 -13.69
N PHE A 93 9.56 -2.25 -14.47
CA PHE A 93 9.79 -2.69 -15.84
C PHE A 93 10.45 -1.59 -16.67
N VAL A 94 9.89 -0.37 -16.63
CA VAL A 94 10.42 0.74 -17.41
C VAL A 94 11.84 1.10 -16.96
N GLY A 95 12.04 1.24 -15.66
CA GLY A 95 13.34 1.67 -15.15
C GLY A 95 14.43 0.66 -15.37
N VAL A 96 14.16 -0.61 -15.09
CA VAL A 96 15.21 -1.64 -15.20
C VAL A 96 15.42 -2.06 -16.64
N THR A 97 14.35 -2.29 -17.39
CA THR A 97 14.44 -2.86 -18.73
C THR A 97 14.71 -1.81 -19.79
N MET A 98 14.05 -0.67 -19.74
CA MET A 98 14.14 0.35 -20.79
C MET A 98 15.20 1.40 -20.52
N LEU A 99 15.37 1.80 -19.28
CA LEU A 99 16.33 2.86 -18.92
C LEU A 99 17.63 2.33 -18.35
N ASN A 100 17.75 1.02 -18.18
CA ASN A 100 18.94 0.37 -17.63
C ASN A 100 19.35 0.88 -16.25
N ILE A 101 18.37 1.31 -15.46
CA ILE A 101 18.61 1.70 -14.07
C ILE A 101 18.76 0.43 -13.24
N GLY A 102 19.69 0.42 -12.31
CA GLY A 102 19.91 -0.72 -11.45
C GLY A 102 18.65 -1.11 -10.69
N TYR A 103 18.41 -2.40 -10.52
CA TYR A 103 17.21 -2.93 -9.88
C TYR A 103 16.96 -2.29 -8.51
N GLN A 104 18.01 -2.20 -7.68
CA GLN A 104 17.86 -1.66 -6.32
C GLN A 104 17.51 -0.18 -6.32
N ALA A 105 18.17 0.59 -7.18
CA ALA A 105 17.88 2.02 -7.29
C ALA A 105 16.48 2.24 -7.82
N MET A 106 16.06 1.48 -8.82
CA MET A 106 14.74 1.63 -9.39
C MET A 106 13.65 1.24 -8.40
N LYS A 107 13.90 0.24 -7.57
CA LYS A 107 12.94 -0.15 -6.54
C LYS A 107 12.69 0.98 -5.55
N LEU A 108 13.74 1.69 -5.14
CA LEU A 108 13.57 2.84 -4.26
C LEU A 108 12.79 3.96 -4.93
N ILE A 109 13.09 4.25 -6.19
CA ILE A 109 12.37 5.27 -6.95
C ILE A 109 10.90 4.89 -7.10
N SER A 110 10.65 3.65 -7.50
CA SER A 110 9.29 3.14 -7.68
C SER A 110 8.50 3.20 -6.38
N THR A 111 9.10 2.75 -5.28
CA THR A 111 8.46 2.77 -3.97
C THR A 111 8.09 4.19 -3.58
N PHE A 112 8.97 5.14 -3.80
CA PHE A 112 8.70 6.54 -3.50
C PHE A 112 7.52 7.06 -4.31
N LEU A 113 7.51 6.80 -5.62
CA LEU A 113 6.44 7.27 -6.49
C LEU A 113 5.09 6.63 -6.15
N VAL A 114 5.09 5.34 -5.89
CA VAL A 114 3.86 4.62 -5.53
C VAL A 114 3.35 5.08 -4.16
N THR A 115 4.25 5.35 -3.22
CA THR A 115 3.86 5.85 -1.91
C THR A 115 3.11 7.18 -2.04
N TRP A 116 3.62 8.11 -2.85
CA TRP A 116 2.93 9.36 -3.10
C TRP A 116 1.57 9.14 -3.76
N TYR A 117 1.53 8.27 -4.77
CA TYR A 117 0.26 7.93 -5.42
C TYR A 117 -0.75 7.39 -4.40
N ASN A 118 -0.32 6.43 -3.57
CA ASN A 118 -1.22 5.82 -2.59
C ASN A 118 -1.75 6.86 -1.60
N PHE A 119 -0.87 7.72 -1.10
CA PHE A 119 -1.27 8.73 -0.14
C PHE A 119 -2.30 9.70 -0.72
N PHE A 120 -2.00 10.28 -1.88
CA PHE A 120 -2.87 11.29 -2.45
C PHE A 120 -4.17 10.71 -3.01
N SER A 121 -4.12 9.53 -3.60
CA SER A 121 -5.34 8.90 -4.11
C SER A 121 -6.28 8.50 -2.98
N ARG A 122 -5.74 7.95 -1.90
CA ARG A 122 -6.57 7.59 -0.75
C ARG A 122 -7.14 8.83 -0.08
N LYS A 123 -6.34 9.86 0.05
CA LYS A 123 -6.81 11.12 0.64
C LYS A 123 -7.94 11.71 -0.19
N LYS A 124 -7.81 11.72 -1.50
CA LYS A 124 -8.82 12.30 -2.39
C LYS A 124 -10.12 11.50 -2.38
N PHE A 125 -10.04 10.16 -2.44
CA PHE A 125 -11.22 9.34 -2.66
C PHE A 125 -11.85 8.80 -1.38
N LEU A 126 -11.09 8.69 -0.31
CA LEU A 126 -11.56 8.05 0.92
C LEU A 126 -11.67 8.98 2.12
N SER A 127 -10.99 10.11 2.10
CA SER A 127 -10.91 11.00 3.26
C SER A 127 -11.77 12.26 3.07
N ASN A 128 -12.34 12.75 4.18
CA ASN A 128 -12.98 14.07 4.20
C ASN A 128 -11.97 15.20 4.18
N ASN A 129 -10.71 14.90 4.46
CA ASN A 129 -9.63 15.86 4.54
C ASN A 129 -9.07 16.14 3.16
N GLN A 130 -9.54 17.14 2.49
CA GLN A 130 -9.01 17.44 1.16
C GLN A 130 -8.13 18.67 1.15
#